data_cc70522f67787505f1ef3b1b05be0e2d
#
_entry.id   cc70522f67787505f1ef3b1b05be0e2d
#
_cell.length_a   1.000
_cell.length_b   1.000
_cell.length_c   1.000
_cell.angle_alpha   90.00
_cell.angle_beta   90.00
_cell.angle_gamma   90.00
#
_symmetry.space_group_name_H-M   'P 1'
#
loop_
_entity.id
_entity.type
_entity.pdbx_description
1 polymer ?
#
loop_
_entity_poly.entity_id
_entity_poly.type
_entity_poly.pdbx_seq_one_letter_code
_entity_poly.pdbx_strand_id
1 'polypeptide(L)'
;MPTVTVIIPVYKVERYLDACVESVVRQSYADLEILLVDDGSPDRCPALCDAWAEKDPRIKVIHRENGGLSAARNSGIDAAMGEFLLFVDSDDLLEPDAVRRAVDAQRQQDADLVIFNLTYVDEENRPLPQPDFSGFTDEILDEDGVWQRCFALAETRIYYVVAWNKLYRRSLFQHLRYAPGKRYEDQFLLPHLLTQCKTIACLAAPGYRYVQRSGSIMAQGSSRTYLDRPEYLLDWCAYFTQKGDALRAEGLLNDAIQNLAEKQCFDLSTPAQQARYRAACRACADSYTALAAATGQRSMRLRAALLRIGLPAYQAFLKHKT
;
A
#
# COMPACT_ATOMS: atom_id res chain seq x y z
N MET A 1 27.33 0.52 9.44
CA MET A 1 25.86 0.56 9.52
C MET A 1 25.34 -0.43 8.50
N PRO A 2 24.26 -1.18 8.77
CA PRO A 2 23.70 -2.12 7.79
C PRO A 2 23.26 -1.40 6.52
N THR A 3 23.35 -2.08 5.39
CA THR A 3 22.89 -1.51 4.12
C THR A 3 21.35 -1.55 4.02
N VAL A 4 20.72 -2.63 4.45
CA VAL A 4 19.25 -2.79 4.35
C VAL A 4 18.66 -3.10 5.73
N THR A 5 17.62 -2.37 6.12
CA THR A 5 16.74 -2.75 7.23
C THR A 5 15.49 -3.43 6.67
N VAL A 6 15.28 -4.70 7.03
CA VAL A 6 14.04 -5.44 6.76
C VAL A 6 13.11 -5.25 7.95
N ILE A 7 11.92 -4.70 7.71
CA ILE A 7 10.90 -4.43 8.74
C ILE A 7 9.78 -5.44 8.58
N ILE A 8 9.51 -6.23 9.62
CA ILE A 8 8.49 -7.28 9.65
C ILE A 8 7.48 -6.95 10.75
N PRO A 9 6.31 -6.37 10.41
CA PRO A 9 5.22 -6.17 11.36
C PRO A 9 4.61 -7.51 11.76
N VAL A 10 4.44 -7.77 13.05
CA VAL A 10 3.98 -9.07 13.57
C VAL A 10 2.71 -8.89 14.40
N TYR A 11 1.62 -9.57 14.02
CA TYR A 11 0.39 -9.63 14.81
C TYR A 11 -0.45 -10.86 14.45
N LYS A 12 -0.64 -11.79 15.40
CA LYS A 12 -1.47 -13.01 15.25
C LYS A 12 -1.08 -13.89 14.05
N VAL A 13 0.20 -14.16 13.91
CA VAL A 13 0.79 -14.93 12.78
C VAL A 13 1.71 -16.06 13.26
N GLU A 14 1.52 -16.58 14.47
CA GLU A 14 2.41 -17.57 15.08
C GLU A 14 2.67 -18.82 14.19
N ARG A 15 1.76 -19.13 13.25
CA ARG A 15 1.91 -20.28 12.33
C ARG A 15 2.84 -19.98 11.15
N TYR A 16 3.04 -18.72 10.81
CA TYR A 16 3.75 -18.28 9.59
C TYR A 16 5.08 -17.59 9.90
N LEU A 17 5.21 -17.03 11.10
CA LEU A 17 6.33 -16.15 11.48
C LEU A 17 7.68 -16.83 11.29
N ASP A 18 7.83 -18.11 11.69
CA ASP A 18 9.09 -18.82 11.56
C ASP A 18 9.56 -18.94 10.11
N ALA A 19 8.66 -19.29 9.20
CA ALA A 19 8.97 -19.41 7.77
C ALA A 19 9.33 -18.03 7.16
N CYS A 20 8.59 -16.98 7.54
CA CYS A 20 8.85 -15.62 7.10
C CYS A 20 10.25 -15.16 7.53
N VAL A 21 10.56 -15.23 8.84
CA VAL A 21 11.86 -14.80 9.37
C VAL A 21 12.99 -15.62 8.79
N GLU A 22 12.81 -16.95 8.66
CA GLU A 22 13.82 -17.83 8.06
C GLU A 22 14.13 -17.40 6.61
N SER A 23 13.12 -17.03 5.81
CA SER A 23 13.31 -16.55 4.42
C SER A 23 14.16 -15.28 4.34
N VAL A 24 14.07 -14.42 5.35
CA VAL A 24 14.86 -13.17 5.46
C VAL A 24 16.27 -13.47 5.99
N VAL A 25 16.40 -14.29 7.00
CA VAL A 25 17.71 -14.69 7.57
C VAL A 25 18.58 -15.38 6.53
N ARG A 26 17.98 -16.20 5.65
CA ARG A 26 18.66 -16.94 4.58
C ARG A 26 18.89 -16.16 3.29
N GLN A 27 18.65 -14.86 3.28
CA GLN A 27 18.96 -14.06 2.10
C GLN A 27 20.43 -14.14 1.73
N SER A 28 20.72 -14.21 0.42
CA SER A 28 22.10 -14.24 -0.10
C SER A 28 22.86 -12.91 0.15
N TYR A 29 22.16 -11.85 0.53
CA TYR A 29 22.72 -10.57 0.94
C TYR A 29 22.83 -10.51 2.46
N ALA A 30 24.05 -10.43 2.99
CA ALA A 30 24.30 -10.63 4.42
C ALA A 30 24.21 -9.34 5.27
N ASP A 31 24.42 -8.16 4.66
CA ASP A 31 24.47 -6.88 5.38
C ASP A 31 23.08 -6.33 5.67
N LEU A 32 22.38 -7.04 6.56
CA LEU A 32 21.00 -6.79 6.97
C LEU A 32 20.90 -6.39 8.44
N GLU A 33 19.96 -5.50 8.72
CA GLU A 33 19.28 -5.37 10.00
C GLU A 33 17.86 -5.90 9.82
N ILE A 34 17.35 -6.70 10.75
CA ILE A 34 16.03 -7.29 10.71
C ILE A 34 15.26 -6.80 11.94
N LEU A 35 14.18 -6.07 11.73
CA LEU A 35 13.34 -5.55 12.80
C LEU A 35 12.02 -6.32 12.84
N LEU A 36 11.83 -7.16 13.87
CA LEU A 36 10.56 -7.80 14.18
C LEU A 36 9.76 -6.83 15.06
N VAL A 37 8.67 -6.29 14.52
CA VAL A 37 7.84 -5.33 15.25
C VAL A 37 6.57 -6.03 15.72
N ASP A 38 6.60 -6.56 16.93
CA ASP A 38 5.43 -7.18 17.57
C ASP A 38 4.43 -6.11 18.01
N ASP A 39 3.30 -6.05 17.34
CA ASP A 39 2.23 -5.09 17.57
C ASP A 39 1.24 -5.58 18.66
N GLY A 40 1.79 -6.07 19.77
CA GLY A 40 1.02 -6.54 20.91
C GLY A 40 0.22 -7.82 20.59
N SER A 41 0.86 -8.78 19.94
CA SER A 41 0.25 -10.08 19.63
C SER A 41 -0.18 -10.82 20.88
N PRO A 42 -1.43 -11.34 20.94
CA PRO A 42 -1.92 -12.11 22.08
C PRO A 42 -1.60 -13.61 22.01
N ASP A 43 -0.97 -14.07 20.91
CA ASP A 43 -0.54 -15.44 20.66
C ASP A 43 0.95 -15.63 21.03
N ARG A 44 1.63 -16.65 20.48
CA ARG A 44 3.03 -16.92 20.79
C ARG A 44 4.03 -16.05 20.02
N CYS A 45 3.57 -15.13 19.15
CA CYS A 45 4.46 -14.28 18.35
C CYS A 45 5.51 -13.52 19.18
N PRO A 46 5.19 -12.92 20.35
CA PRO A 46 6.20 -12.23 21.15
C PRO A 46 7.38 -13.14 21.50
N ALA A 47 7.11 -14.34 22.02
CA ALA A 47 8.13 -15.30 22.41
C ALA A 47 8.91 -15.86 21.19
N LEU A 48 8.26 -16.00 20.04
CA LEU A 48 8.94 -16.40 18.79
C LEU A 48 9.89 -15.31 18.29
N CYS A 49 9.49 -14.04 18.38
CA CYS A 49 10.36 -12.91 18.04
C CYS A 49 11.63 -12.90 18.89
N ASP A 50 11.48 -13.04 20.21
CA ASP A 50 12.62 -13.08 21.14
C ASP A 50 13.55 -14.27 20.84
N ALA A 51 12.99 -15.44 20.61
CA ALA A 51 13.76 -16.63 20.27
C ALA A 51 14.53 -16.47 18.94
N TRP A 52 14.03 -15.70 17.98
CA TRP A 52 14.76 -15.37 16.75
C TRP A 52 15.89 -14.38 17.00
N ALA A 53 15.69 -13.37 17.86
CA ALA A 53 16.73 -12.42 18.21
C ALA A 53 17.91 -13.08 18.98
N GLU A 54 17.63 -14.14 19.76
CA GLU A 54 18.67 -14.93 20.41
C GLU A 54 19.49 -15.77 19.40
N LYS A 55 18.89 -16.17 18.27
CA LYS A 55 19.54 -17.03 17.25
C LYS A 55 20.38 -16.24 16.24
N ASP A 56 19.98 -15.02 15.90
CA ASP A 56 20.63 -14.21 14.85
C ASP A 56 20.86 -12.79 15.34
N PRO A 57 22.12 -12.33 15.49
CA PRO A 57 22.45 -11.00 16.02
C PRO A 57 22.03 -9.83 15.12
N ARG A 58 21.60 -10.10 13.88
CA ARG A 58 21.04 -9.09 12.96
C ARG A 58 19.59 -8.74 13.31
N ILE A 59 18.92 -9.60 14.11
CA ILE A 59 17.52 -9.44 14.48
C ILE A 59 17.41 -8.60 15.75
N LYS A 60 16.52 -7.61 15.71
CA LYS A 60 16.08 -6.82 16.85
C LYS A 60 14.58 -6.89 16.97
N VAL A 61 14.07 -6.93 18.20
CA VAL A 61 12.62 -6.97 18.46
C VAL A 61 12.16 -5.64 19.03
N ILE A 62 11.01 -5.20 18.57
CA ILE A 62 10.29 -4.04 19.12
C ILE A 62 8.93 -4.55 19.56
N HIS A 63 8.71 -4.68 20.87
CA HIS A 63 7.40 -4.92 21.45
C HIS A 63 6.66 -3.61 21.68
N ARG A 64 5.41 -3.53 21.23
CA ARG A 64 4.60 -2.33 21.43
C ARG A 64 3.13 -2.71 21.75
N GLU A 65 2.38 -1.76 22.27
CA GLU A 65 0.94 -1.91 22.35
C GLU A 65 0.31 -1.94 20.96
N ASN A 66 -0.75 -2.75 20.78
CA ASN A 66 -1.42 -2.87 19.48
C ASN A 66 -1.92 -1.52 18.97
N GLY A 67 -1.44 -1.12 17.81
CA GLY A 67 -1.82 0.11 17.11
C GLY A 67 -2.12 -0.13 15.63
N GLY A 68 -2.04 -1.38 15.17
CA GLY A 68 -2.29 -1.79 13.80
C GLY A 68 -1.07 -1.68 12.88
N LEU A 69 -1.22 -2.22 11.68
CA LEU A 69 -0.14 -2.42 10.70
C LEU A 69 0.66 -1.14 10.40
N SER A 70 -0.04 -0.01 10.16
CA SER A 70 0.62 1.28 9.93
C SER A 70 1.53 1.69 11.09
N ALA A 71 1.06 1.52 12.31
CA ALA A 71 1.80 1.90 13.50
C ALA A 71 3.01 0.99 13.73
N ALA A 72 2.87 -0.31 13.45
CA ALA A 72 3.99 -1.26 13.49
C ALA A 72 5.06 -0.92 12.43
N ARG A 73 4.67 -0.67 11.17
CA ARG A 73 5.60 -0.23 10.13
C ARG A 73 6.31 1.07 10.51
N ASN A 74 5.58 2.05 11.06
CA ASN A 74 6.16 3.32 11.49
C ASN A 74 7.18 3.13 12.61
N SER A 75 6.92 2.27 13.60
CA SER A 75 7.89 1.95 14.64
C SER A 75 9.17 1.33 14.07
N GLY A 76 9.03 0.46 13.05
CA GLY A 76 10.18 -0.09 12.33
C GLY A 76 10.95 0.98 11.54
N ILE A 77 10.26 1.92 10.86
CA ILE A 77 10.90 3.04 10.15
C ILE A 77 11.71 3.91 11.14
N ASP A 78 11.12 4.22 12.29
CA ASP A 78 11.76 5.07 13.30
C ASP A 78 13.03 4.45 13.91
N ALA A 79 13.07 3.11 14.01
CA ALA A 79 14.20 2.36 14.56
C ALA A 79 15.24 1.96 13.49
N ALA A 80 14.91 2.04 12.22
CA ALA A 80 15.75 1.56 11.12
C ALA A 80 17.06 2.32 10.99
N MET A 81 18.17 1.58 10.87
CA MET A 81 19.52 2.14 10.71
C MET A 81 20.08 1.96 9.28
N GLY A 82 19.48 1.10 8.47
CA GLY A 82 19.91 0.83 7.10
C GLY A 82 19.78 2.04 6.18
N GLU A 83 20.56 2.05 5.13
CA GLU A 83 20.43 3.03 4.02
C GLU A 83 19.12 2.83 3.26
N PHE A 84 18.70 1.57 3.16
CA PHE A 84 17.46 1.15 2.49
C PHE A 84 16.52 0.45 3.45
N LEU A 85 15.21 0.54 3.16
CA LEU A 85 14.15 -0.17 3.88
C LEU A 85 13.49 -1.18 2.94
N LEU A 86 13.11 -2.32 3.50
CA LEU A 86 12.29 -3.33 2.85
C LEU A 86 11.23 -3.79 3.85
N PHE A 87 9.95 -3.77 3.47
CA PHE A 87 8.87 -4.30 4.30
C PHE A 87 8.55 -5.72 3.87
N VAL A 88 8.31 -6.60 4.84
CA VAL A 88 7.85 -7.97 4.61
C VAL A 88 6.67 -8.23 5.54
N ASP A 89 5.53 -8.60 5.00
CA ASP A 89 4.40 -9.02 5.82
C ASP A 89 4.71 -10.40 6.44
N SER A 90 4.42 -10.56 7.72
CA SER A 90 4.89 -11.68 8.54
C SER A 90 4.27 -13.04 8.22
N ASP A 91 3.35 -13.10 7.28
CA ASP A 91 2.75 -14.30 6.71
C ASP A 91 3.25 -14.63 5.29
N ASP A 92 4.22 -13.86 4.77
CA ASP A 92 4.79 -13.98 3.43
C ASP A 92 6.27 -14.38 3.47
N LEU A 93 6.86 -14.62 2.29
CA LEU A 93 8.25 -15.07 2.16
C LEU A 93 9.01 -14.24 1.11
N LEU A 94 10.32 -14.10 1.29
CA LEU A 94 11.22 -13.57 0.26
C LEU A 94 11.86 -14.70 -0.57
N GLU A 95 12.08 -14.43 -1.86
CA GLU A 95 12.97 -15.28 -2.67
C GLU A 95 14.42 -15.17 -2.18
N PRO A 96 15.24 -16.21 -2.25
CA PRO A 96 16.56 -16.27 -1.60
C PRO A 96 17.53 -15.16 -2.00
N ASP A 97 17.39 -14.58 -3.17
CA ASP A 97 18.27 -13.53 -3.72
C ASP A 97 17.56 -12.18 -3.92
N ALA A 98 16.36 -12.04 -3.38
CA ALA A 98 15.53 -10.84 -3.56
C ALA A 98 16.24 -9.55 -3.13
N VAL A 99 16.81 -9.55 -1.93
CA VAL A 99 17.51 -8.36 -1.41
C VAL A 99 18.74 -8.04 -2.23
N ARG A 100 19.54 -9.05 -2.62
CA ARG A 100 20.73 -8.84 -3.45
C ARG A 100 20.37 -8.19 -4.78
N ARG A 101 19.40 -8.76 -5.51
CA ARG A 101 18.94 -8.22 -6.80
C ARG A 101 18.43 -6.79 -6.67
N ALA A 102 17.65 -6.51 -5.62
CA ALA A 102 17.14 -5.17 -5.39
C ALA A 102 18.25 -4.16 -5.07
N VAL A 103 19.23 -4.53 -4.26
CA VAL A 103 20.41 -3.66 -3.95
C VAL A 103 21.28 -3.46 -5.19
N ASP A 104 21.51 -4.52 -5.98
CA ASP A 104 22.31 -4.42 -7.21
C ASP A 104 21.62 -3.50 -8.24
N ALA A 105 20.31 -3.62 -8.44
CA ALA A 105 19.55 -2.73 -9.30
C ALA A 105 19.56 -1.28 -8.79
N GLN A 106 19.39 -1.09 -7.47
CA GLN A 106 19.48 0.22 -6.86
C GLN A 106 20.81 0.89 -7.14
N ARG A 107 21.93 0.17 -6.94
CA ARG A 107 23.28 0.69 -7.15
C ARG A 107 23.57 0.99 -8.62
N GLN A 108 23.12 0.14 -9.53
CA GLN A 108 23.32 0.32 -10.97
C GLN A 108 22.59 1.53 -11.52
N GLN A 109 21.39 1.82 -11.01
CA GLN A 109 20.50 2.87 -11.54
C GLN A 109 20.44 4.11 -10.65
N ASP A 110 21.12 4.10 -9.48
CA ASP A 110 20.93 5.09 -8.39
C ASP A 110 19.46 5.31 -8.08
N ALA A 111 18.68 4.21 -8.04
CA ALA A 111 17.24 4.27 -7.88
C ALA A 111 16.83 4.71 -6.48
N ASP A 112 15.78 5.51 -6.38
CA ASP A 112 15.17 5.88 -5.10
C ASP A 112 14.28 4.76 -4.58
N LEU A 113 13.71 3.99 -5.52
CA LEU A 113 12.79 2.89 -5.28
C LEU A 113 13.08 1.74 -6.25
N VAL A 114 13.13 0.51 -5.75
CA VAL A 114 13.15 -0.69 -6.59
C VAL A 114 11.88 -1.49 -6.32
N ILE A 115 11.14 -1.83 -7.37
CA ILE A 115 9.92 -2.65 -7.31
C ILE A 115 10.24 -4.00 -7.93
N PHE A 116 9.96 -5.10 -7.27
CA PHE A 116 10.15 -6.43 -7.83
C PHE A 116 8.84 -7.21 -7.95
N ASN A 117 8.86 -8.15 -8.87
CA ASN A 117 7.73 -9.02 -9.14
C ASN A 117 7.47 -9.97 -7.96
N LEU A 118 6.32 -10.59 -7.96
CA LEU A 118 5.86 -11.52 -6.92
C LEU A 118 5.32 -12.81 -7.52
N THR A 119 5.20 -13.85 -6.67
CA THR A 119 4.57 -15.12 -6.99
C THR A 119 3.49 -15.41 -5.95
N TYR A 120 2.29 -15.80 -6.40
CA TYR A 120 1.24 -16.28 -5.51
C TYR A 120 1.52 -17.73 -5.12
N VAL A 121 1.49 -18.02 -3.83
CA VAL A 121 1.68 -19.37 -3.29
C VAL A 121 0.59 -19.69 -2.26
N ASP A 122 0.35 -20.98 -2.02
CA ASP A 122 -0.52 -21.43 -0.92
C ASP A 122 0.22 -21.49 0.44
N GLU A 123 -0.47 -21.90 1.49
CA GLU A 123 0.09 -21.99 2.85
C GLU A 123 1.23 -23.01 2.96
N GLU A 124 1.35 -23.96 2.04
CA GLU A 124 2.44 -24.91 1.92
C GLU A 124 3.55 -24.48 0.95
N ASN A 125 3.52 -23.19 0.54
CA ASN A 125 4.48 -22.57 -0.38
C ASN A 125 4.52 -23.22 -1.78
N ARG A 126 3.41 -23.81 -2.23
CA ARG A 126 3.25 -24.33 -3.59
C ARG A 126 2.72 -23.21 -4.50
N PRO A 127 3.27 -23.07 -5.72
CA PRO A 127 2.80 -22.05 -6.65
C PRO A 127 1.30 -22.20 -6.97
N LEU A 128 0.57 -21.11 -6.89
CA LEU A 128 -0.82 -20.98 -7.34
C LEU A 128 -0.87 -20.47 -8.79
N PRO A 129 -2.04 -20.54 -9.48
CA PRO A 129 -2.22 -19.85 -10.75
C PRO A 129 -1.86 -18.38 -10.61
N GLN A 130 -0.97 -17.90 -11.48
CA GLN A 130 -0.51 -16.52 -11.47
C GLN A 130 -1.44 -15.67 -12.34
N PRO A 131 -1.80 -14.44 -11.94
CA PRO A 131 -2.33 -13.45 -12.86
C PRO A 131 -1.39 -13.22 -14.05
N ASP A 132 -1.91 -12.67 -15.14
CA ASP A 132 -1.04 -12.29 -16.26
C ASP A 132 -0.17 -11.10 -15.90
N PHE A 133 1.09 -11.37 -15.63
CA PHE A 133 2.11 -10.41 -15.25
C PHE A 133 3.07 -10.05 -16.40
N SER A 134 2.74 -10.45 -17.62
CA SER A 134 3.61 -10.24 -18.79
C SER A 134 3.91 -8.76 -19.05
N GLY A 135 3.06 -7.85 -18.56
CA GLY A 135 3.28 -6.41 -18.63
C GLY A 135 4.24 -5.83 -17.57
N PHE A 136 4.73 -6.64 -16.60
CA PHE A 136 5.71 -6.20 -15.63
C PHE A 136 7.10 -6.66 -16.05
N THR A 137 7.92 -5.74 -16.53
CA THR A 137 9.22 -6.01 -17.16
C THR A 137 10.35 -5.30 -16.40
N ASP A 138 11.60 -5.65 -16.73
CA ASP A 138 12.75 -4.87 -16.29
C ASP A 138 12.71 -3.52 -17.00
N GLU A 139 12.47 -2.46 -16.24
CA GLU A 139 12.35 -1.11 -16.77
C GLU A 139 12.75 -0.05 -15.72
N ILE A 140 13.11 1.12 -16.21
CA ILE A 140 13.35 2.29 -15.36
C ILE A 140 12.23 3.29 -15.61
N LEU A 141 11.58 3.70 -14.54
CA LEU A 141 10.44 4.61 -14.56
C LEU A 141 10.75 5.86 -13.72
N ASP A 142 10.05 6.91 -14.03
CA ASP A 142 9.80 8.04 -13.13
C ASP A 142 8.41 7.94 -12.49
N GLU A 143 8.01 8.95 -11.75
CA GLU A 143 6.71 9.05 -11.12
C GLU A 143 5.55 8.83 -12.10
N ASP A 144 5.59 9.52 -13.27
CA ASP A 144 4.53 9.44 -14.28
C ASP A 144 4.46 8.05 -14.93
N GLY A 145 5.61 7.43 -15.17
CA GLY A 145 5.73 6.06 -15.67
C GLY A 145 5.06 5.07 -14.73
N VAL A 146 5.28 5.16 -13.42
CA VAL A 146 4.61 4.31 -12.43
C VAL A 146 3.09 4.53 -12.46
N TRP A 147 2.63 5.77 -12.51
CA TRP A 147 1.19 6.05 -12.62
C TRP A 147 0.58 5.50 -13.91
N GLN A 148 1.27 5.61 -15.04
CA GLN A 148 0.81 5.01 -16.30
C GLN A 148 0.62 3.49 -16.15
N ARG A 149 1.60 2.78 -15.58
CA ARG A 149 1.53 1.33 -15.32
C ARG A 149 0.42 0.98 -14.33
N CYS A 150 0.29 1.75 -13.23
CA CYS A 150 -0.72 1.56 -12.20
C CYS A 150 -2.16 1.65 -12.73
N PHE A 151 -2.40 2.45 -13.78
CA PHE A 151 -3.72 2.62 -14.39
C PHE A 151 -3.91 1.81 -15.68
N ALA A 152 -2.86 1.21 -16.25
CA ALA A 152 -2.96 0.47 -17.50
C ALA A 152 -3.80 -0.81 -17.36
N LEU A 153 -3.55 -1.60 -16.31
CA LEU A 153 -4.22 -2.87 -16.05
C LEU A 153 -4.55 -2.98 -14.56
N ALA A 154 -5.76 -3.40 -14.23
CA ALA A 154 -6.19 -3.56 -12.84
C ALA A 154 -5.37 -4.65 -12.12
N GLU A 155 -5.02 -5.72 -12.84
CA GLU A 155 -4.28 -6.87 -12.32
C GLU A 155 -2.85 -6.51 -11.92
N THR A 156 -2.21 -5.60 -12.65
CA THR A 156 -0.82 -5.20 -12.38
C THR A 156 -0.70 -4.07 -11.35
N ARG A 157 -1.81 -3.41 -11.01
CA ARG A 157 -1.81 -2.32 -10.02
C ARG A 157 -1.18 -2.72 -8.70
N ILE A 158 -1.39 -3.95 -8.25
CA ILE A 158 -0.87 -4.46 -6.97
C ILE A 158 0.64 -4.25 -6.84
N TYR A 159 1.43 -4.46 -7.89
CA TYR A 159 2.89 -4.31 -7.84
C TYR A 159 3.33 -2.91 -7.45
N TYR A 160 2.63 -1.90 -7.99
CA TYR A 160 3.01 -0.51 -7.81
C TYR A 160 2.52 0.06 -6.48
N VAL A 161 1.46 -0.51 -5.92
CA VAL A 161 0.76 0.04 -4.76
C VAL A 161 1.23 -0.54 -3.44
N VAL A 162 1.36 -1.88 -3.32
CA VAL A 162 1.66 -2.54 -2.05
C VAL A 162 3.02 -2.14 -1.47
N ALA A 163 3.12 -2.18 -0.14
CA ALA A 163 4.34 -1.77 0.56
C ALA A 163 5.48 -2.80 0.49
N TRP A 164 5.17 -4.09 0.34
CA TRP A 164 6.08 -5.18 0.68
C TRP A 164 6.98 -5.71 -0.45
N ASN A 165 6.74 -5.39 -1.70
CA ASN A 165 7.57 -5.82 -2.83
C ASN A 165 8.59 -4.75 -3.28
N LYS A 166 9.12 -3.96 -2.35
CA LYS A 166 9.90 -2.77 -2.68
C LYS A 166 11.12 -2.60 -1.78
N LEU A 167 12.23 -2.20 -2.39
CA LEU A 167 13.37 -1.65 -1.67
C LEU A 167 13.32 -0.12 -1.79
N TYR A 168 13.24 0.55 -0.67
CA TYR A 168 13.10 2.01 -0.57
C TYR A 168 14.40 2.64 -0.10
N ARG A 169 14.83 3.74 -0.69
CA ARG A 169 15.83 4.60 -0.06
C ARG A 169 15.23 5.16 1.24
N ARG A 170 15.88 4.94 2.39
CA ARG A 170 15.34 5.34 3.71
C ARG A 170 15.02 6.82 3.80
N SER A 171 15.74 7.70 3.07
CA SER A 171 15.46 9.14 3.04
C SER A 171 14.04 9.49 2.56
N LEU A 172 13.38 8.65 1.77
CA LEU A 172 11.98 8.82 1.38
C LEU A 172 11.04 8.89 2.60
N PHE A 173 11.42 8.23 3.71
CA PHE A 173 10.65 8.22 4.94
C PHE A 173 11.09 9.28 5.96
N GLN A 174 11.89 10.27 5.58
CA GLN A 174 12.29 11.33 6.51
C GLN A 174 11.07 12.06 7.11
N HIS A 175 10.05 12.31 6.28
CA HIS A 175 8.81 12.99 6.67
C HIS A 175 7.54 12.18 6.36
N LEU A 176 7.67 11.02 5.75
CA LEU A 176 6.53 10.17 5.41
C LEU A 176 6.32 9.09 6.48
N ARG A 177 5.06 8.85 6.81
CA ARG A 177 4.62 7.75 7.68
C ARG A 177 3.31 7.18 7.15
N TYR A 178 3.12 5.89 7.37
CA TYR A 178 1.82 5.25 7.13
C TYR A 178 0.77 5.84 8.07
N ALA A 179 -0.44 6.10 7.54
CA ALA A 179 -1.53 6.68 8.32
C ALA A 179 -2.11 5.65 9.32
N PRO A 180 -2.00 5.87 10.66
CA PRO A 180 -2.52 4.91 11.63
C PRO A 180 -4.04 4.76 11.53
N GLY A 181 -4.53 3.53 11.77
CA GLY A 181 -5.96 3.22 11.78
C GLY A 181 -6.64 3.22 10.41
N LYS A 182 -5.88 3.37 9.31
CA LYS A 182 -6.37 3.27 7.94
C LYS A 182 -6.19 1.86 7.41
N ARG A 183 -7.18 1.38 6.65
CA ARG A 183 -6.98 0.31 5.67
C ARG A 183 -6.50 0.91 4.36
N TYR A 184 -5.80 0.14 3.56
CA TYR A 184 -5.16 0.64 2.34
C TYR A 184 -4.15 1.77 2.64
N GLU A 185 -3.39 1.62 3.72
CA GLU A 185 -2.40 2.58 4.20
C GLU A 185 -1.32 2.89 3.15
N ASP A 186 -1.00 1.91 2.32
CA ASP A 186 -0.12 2.01 1.16
C ASP A 186 -0.69 2.94 0.08
N GLN A 187 -2.01 2.89 -0.19
CA GLN A 187 -2.68 3.78 -1.14
C GLN A 187 -2.61 5.25 -0.69
N PHE A 188 -2.76 5.51 0.61
CA PHE A 188 -2.63 6.86 1.15
C PHE A 188 -1.19 7.39 1.05
N LEU A 189 -0.19 6.52 1.20
CA LEU A 189 1.22 6.90 1.16
C LEU A 189 1.72 7.13 -0.27
N LEU A 190 1.26 6.34 -1.22
CA LEU A 190 1.85 6.21 -2.56
C LEU A 190 2.03 7.53 -3.31
N PRO A 191 1.06 8.48 -3.42
CA PRO A 191 1.27 9.73 -4.13
C PRO A 191 2.43 10.56 -3.55
N HIS A 192 2.51 10.61 -2.22
CA HIS A 192 3.54 11.37 -1.52
C HIS A 192 4.92 10.72 -1.61
N LEU A 193 4.97 9.40 -1.70
CA LEU A 193 6.19 8.64 -1.91
C LEU A 193 6.74 8.88 -3.32
N LEU A 194 5.89 8.70 -4.33
CA LEU A 194 6.31 8.79 -5.73
C LEU A 194 6.79 10.20 -6.11
N THR A 195 6.21 11.27 -5.54
CA THR A 195 6.68 12.65 -5.78
C THR A 195 8.12 12.88 -5.33
N GLN A 196 8.68 12.04 -4.46
CA GLN A 196 10.06 12.14 -4.00
C GLN A 196 11.02 11.26 -4.82
N CYS A 197 10.48 10.36 -5.66
CA CYS A 197 11.27 9.45 -6.46
C CYS A 197 11.59 10.06 -7.83
N LYS A 198 12.88 10.10 -8.19
CA LYS A 198 13.34 10.49 -9.52
C LYS A 198 13.56 9.27 -10.41
N THR A 199 14.06 8.19 -9.82
CA THR A 199 14.40 6.96 -10.52
C THR A 199 13.79 5.78 -9.80
N ILE A 200 12.98 5.00 -10.51
CA ILE A 200 12.29 3.82 -10.00
C ILE A 200 12.66 2.65 -10.92
N ALA A 201 13.34 1.64 -10.36
CA ALA A 201 13.68 0.44 -11.10
C ALA A 201 12.64 -0.65 -10.87
N CYS A 202 12.16 -1.28 -11.93
CA CYS A 202 11.31 -2.45 -11.88
C CYS A 202 12.10 -3.70 -12.25
N LEU A 203 11.92 -4.80 -11.51
CA LEU A 203 12.57 -6.09 -11.72
C LEU A 203 11.53 -7.15 -12.04
N ALA A 204 11.52 -7.68 -13.26
CA ALA A 204 10.59 -8.71 -13.72
C ALA A 204 10.74 -10.03 -12.95
N ALA A 205 11.95 -10.34 -12.49
CA ALA A 205 12.19 -11.55 -11.71
C ALA A 205 11.51 -11.48 -10.33
N PRO A 206 10.73 -12.52 -9.93
CA PRO A 206 10.04 -12.54 -8.65
C PRO A 206 11.02 -12.40 -7.47
N GLY A 207 10.68 -11.54 -6.51
CA GLY A 207 11.43 -11.35 -5.27
C GLY A 207 10.61 -11.69 -4.03
N TYR A 208 9.30 -11.85 -4.20
CA TYR A 208 8.35 -12.01 -3.10
C TYR A 208 7.38 -13.16 -3.36
N ARG A 209 7.11 -13.98 -2.35
CA ARG A 209 6.09 -15.03 -2.36
C ARG A 209 4.92 -14.57 -1.51
N TYR A 210 3.84 -14.20 -2.18
CA TYR A 210 2.62 -13.74 -1.54
C TYR A 210 1.74 -14.94 -1.18
N VAL A 211 1.65 -15.25 0.12
CA VAL A 211 0.93 -16.42 0.64
C VAL A 211 -0.57 -16.17 0.67
N GLN A 212 -1.32 -16.96 -0.08
CA GLN A 212 -2.78 -16.92 -0.08
C GLN A 212 -3.34 -17.79 1.03
N ARG A 213 -3.92 -17.17 2.06
CA ARG A 213 -4.52 -17.87 3.20
C ARG A 213 -5.96 -17.42 3.48
N SER A 214 -6.77 -18.35 3.99
CA SER A 214 -8.20 -18.11 4.26
C SER A 214 -8.47 -17.05 5.34
N GLY A 215 -7.52 -16.80 6.23
CA GLY A 215 -7.63 -15.83 7.34
C GLY A 215 -7.02 -14.45 7.07
N SER A 216 -6.59 -14.17 5.83
CA SER A 216 -5.94 -12.89 5.51
C SER A 216 -6.91 -11.70 5.65
N ILE A 217 -6.36 -10.50 5.90
CA ILE A 217 -7.14 -9.25 5.95
C ILE A 217 -7.92 -9.05 4.65
N MET A 218 -7.32 -9.41 3.51
CA MET A 218 -7.95 -9.33 2.20
C MET A 218 -9.07 -10.34 2.00
N ALA A 219 -8.93 -11.57 2.51
CA ALA A 219 -9.97 -12.60 2.44
C ALA A 219 -11.21 -12.25 3.30
N GLN A 220 -11.02 -11.56 4.43
CA GLN A 220 -12.11 -11.10 5.30
C GLN A 220 -12.84 -9.87 4.74
N GLY A 221 -12.28 -9.16 3.78
CA GLY A 221 -12.76 -7.88 3.29
C GLY A 221 -13.78 -7.91 2.15
N SER A 222 -14.13 -9.09 1.61
CA SER A 222 -14.96 -9.19 0.42
C SER A 222 -16.43 -8.79 0.61
N SER A 223 -16.92 -8.60 1.84
CA SER A 223 -18.32 -8.29 2.13
C SER A 223 -18.60 -6.90 2.71
N ARG A 224 -17.59 -6.10 3.02
CA ARG A 224 -17.77 -4.75 3.58
C ARG A 224 -16.87 -3.75 2.89
N THR A 225 -17.48 -2.75 2.26
CA THR A 225 -16.75 -1.60 1.72
C THR A 225 -16.34 -0.68 2.87
N TYR A 226 -15.05 -0.43 3.02
CA TYR A 226 -14.52 0.47 4.06
C TYR A 226 -14.49 1.90 3.55
N LEU A 227 -14.80 2.87 4.42
CA LEU A 227 -14.72 4.30 4.09
C LEU A 227 -13.31 4.76 3.70
N ASP A 228 -12.29 4.01 4.08
CA ASP A 228 -10.91 4.27 3.66
C ASP A 228 -10.74 4.23 2.14
N ARG A 229 -11.52 3.39 1.44
CA ARG A 229 -11.45 3.29 -0.02
C ARG A 229 -11.87 4.57 -0.74
N PRO A 230 -13.08 5.13 -0.56
CA PRO A 230 -13.41 6.42 -1.16
C PRO A 230 -12.50 7.55 -0.67
N GLU A 231 -11.98 7.49 0.56
CA GLU A 231 -11.07 8.51 1.08
C GLU A 231 -9.74 8.54 0.32
N TYR A 232 -9.04 7.39 0.13
CA TYR A 232 -7.80 7.43 -0.64
C TYR A 232 -8.04 7.79 -2.12
N LEU A 233 -9.19 7.40 -2.70
CA LEU A 233 -9.53 7.80 -4.06
C LEU A 233 -9.70 9.33 -4.17
N LEU A 234 -10.24 9.98 -3.14
CA LEU A 234 -10.34 11.43 -3.06
C LEU A 234 -8.97 12.10 -2.87
N ASP A 235 -8.08 11.51 -2.08
CA ASP A 235 -6.69 11.98 -1.93
C ASP A 235 -5.94 11.89 -3.28
N TRP A 236 -6.10 10.79 -4.01
CA TRP A 236 -5.53 10.65 -5.34
C TRP A 236 -6.15 11.64 -6.35
N CYS A 237 -7.47 11.86 -6.27
CA CYS A 237 -8.14 12.87 -7.08
C CYS A 237 -7.55 14.27 -6.85
N ALA A 238 -7.34 14.65 -5.59
CA ALA A 238 -6.73 15.93 -5.23
C ALA A 238 -5.30 16.05 -5.77
N TYR A 239 -4.51 14.97 -5.63
CA TYR A 239 -3.16 14.88 -6.16
C TYR A 239 -3.12 15.10 -7.69
N PHE A 240 -3.92 14.36 -8.47
CA PHE A 240 -3.96 14.52 -9.93
C PHE A 240 -4.55 15.86 -10.37
N THR A 241 -5.47 16.44 -9.60
CA THR A 241 -5.96 17.80 -9.84
C THR A 241 -4.83 18.83 -9.73
N GLN A 242 -3.97 18.71 -8.71
CA GLN A 242 -2.81 19.58 -8.53
C GLN A 242 -1.75 19.40 -9.65
N LYS A 243 -1.59 18.17 -10.16
CA LYS A 243 -0.72 17.85 -11.30
C LYS A 243 -1.29 18.31 -12.65
N GLY A 244 -2.55 18.77 -12.70
CA GLY A 244 -3.23 19.18 -13.94
C GLY A 244 -3.77 18.00 -14.76
N ASP A 245 -3.73 16.77 -14.25
CA ASP A 245 -4.29 15.58 -14.90
C ASP A 245 -5.76 15.42 -14.55
N ALA A 246 -6.59 16.22 -15.23
CA ALA A 246 -8.02 16.25 -15.00
C ALA A 246 -8.72 14.91 -15.35
N LEU A 247 -8.18 14.15 -16.31
CA LEU A 247 -8.77 12.88 -16.74
C LEU A 247 -8.69 11.83 -15.62
N ARG A 248 -7.49 11.62 -15.07
CA ARG A 248 -7.31 10.69 -13.94
C ARG A 248 -8.05 11.18 -12.70
N ALA A 249 -7.98 12.48 -12.40
CA ALA A 249 -8.69 13.05 -11.26
C ALA A 249 -10.21 12.85 -11.33
N GLU A 250 -10.84 13.07 -12.49
CA GLU A 250 -12.28 12.84 -12.68
C GLU A 250 -12.63 11.34 -12.58
N GLY A 251 -11.81 10.46 -13.15
CA GLY A 251 -12.00 9.00 -13.06
C GLY A 251 -12.03 8.54 -11.60
N LEU A 252 -11.02 8.91 -10.81
CA LEU A 252 -10.92 8.58 -9.39
C LEU A 252 -12.08 9.16 -8.56
N LEU A 253 -12.51 10.38 -8.86
CA LEU A 253 -13.65 11.00 -8.22
C LEU A 253 -14.95 10.24 -8.51
N ASN A 254 -15.15 9.81 -9.75
CA ASN A 254 -16.32 8.99 -10.13
C ASN A 254 -16.30 7.64 -9.39
N ASP A 255 -15.14 6.99 -9.27
CA ASP A 255 -14.99 5.75 -8.50
C ASP A 255 -15.31 5.96 -7.01
N ALA A 256 -14.84 7.06 -6.42
CA ALA A 256 -15.17 7.42 -5.03
C ALA A 256 -16.68 7.63 -4.82
N ILE A 257 -17.34 8.33 -5.75
CA ILE A 257 -18.78 8.57 -5.71
C ILE A 257 -19.55 7.26 -5.86
N GLN A 258 -19.14 6.39 -6.80
CA GLN A 258 -19.77 5.09 -7.00
C GLN A 258 -19.67 4.24 -5.74
N ASN A 259 -18.49 4.19 -5.10
CA ASN A 259 -18.33 3.50 -3.81
C ASN A 259 -19.26 4.06 -2.74
N LEU A 260 -19.33 5.39 -2.58
CA LEU A 260 -20.20 6.02 -1.59
C LEU A 260 -21.69 5.83 -1.88
N ALA A 261 -22.07 5.63 -3.14
CA ALA A 261 -23.46 5.36 -3.53
C ALA A 261 -23.98 3.99 -3.03
N GLU A 262 -23.09 3.05 -2.77
CA GLU A 262 -23.39 1.77 -2.14
C GLU A 262 -23.43 1.88 -0.60
N LYS A 263 -24.20 2.87 -0.10
CA LYS A 263 -24.26 3.22 1.33
C LYS A 263 -24.52 2.03 2.27
N GLN A 264 -25.31 1.05 1.82
CA GLN A 264 -25.63 -0.17 2.55
C GLN A 264 -24.42 -1.08 2.81
N CYS A 265 -23.31 -0.88 2.07
CA CYS A 265 -22.09 -1.65 2.24
C CYS A 265 -21.21 -1.12 3.39
N PHE A 266 -21.50 0.07 3.92
CA PHE A 266 -20.71 0.66 5.00
C PHE A 266 -21.31 0.35 6.37
N ASP A 267 -20.45 0.07 7.35
CA ASP A 267 -20.86 0.10 8.75
C ASP A 267 -21.00 1.56 9.20
N LEU A 268 -22.23 2.00 9.38
CA LEU A 268 -22.58 3.34 9.82
C LEU A 268 -23.31 3.31 11.18
N SER A 269 -22.99 2.32 12.02
CA SER A 269 -23.64 2.12 13.31
C SER A 269 -23.31 3.22 14.33
N THR A 270 -22.14 3.85 14.22
CA THR A 270 -21.71 4.91 15.15
C THR A 270 -21.86 6.32 14.58
N PRO A 271 -22.09 7.34 15.44
CA PRO A 271 -22.10 8.75 15.01
C PRO A 271 -20.79 9.17 14.30
N ALA A 272 -19.65 8.64 14.72
CA ALA A 272 -18.36 8.92 14.12
C ALA A 272 -18.27 8.40 12.67
N GLN A 273 -18.68 7.15 12.42
CA GLN A 273 -18.74 6.57 11.08
C GLN A 273 -19.72 7.31 10.17
N GLN A 274 -20.88 7.70 10.70
CA GLN A 274 -21.85 8.51 9.96
C GLN A 274 -21.29 9.90 9.61
N ALA A 275 -20.56 10.54 10.55
CA ALA A 275 -19.91 11.82 10.30
C ALA A 275 -18.82 11.71 9.23
N ARG A 276 -18.01 10.65 9.29
CA ARG A 276 -16.97 10.33 8.31
C ARG A 276 -17.56 10.09 6.90
N TYR A 277 -18.65 9.33 6.80
CA TYR A 277 -19.37 9.12 5.53
C TYR A 277 -19.88 10.45 4.94
N ARG A 278 -20.53 11.30 5.77
CA ARG A 278 -20.99 12.62 5.32
C ARG A 278 -19.84 13.52 4.89
N ALA A 279 -18.69 13.43 5.56
CA ALA A 279 -17.50 14.18 5.18
C ALA A 279 -16.97 13.74 3.81
N ALA A 280 -16.89 12.44 3.54
CA ALA A 280 -16.48 11.91 2.24
C ALA A 280 -17.45 12.34 1.11
N CYS A 281 -18.77 12.33 1.36
CA CYS A 281 -19.75 12.83 0.39
C CYS A 281 -19.56 14.33 0.09
N ARG A 282 -19.27 15.16 1.10
CA ARG A 282 -18.97 16.59 0.88
C ARG A 282 -17.67 16.78 0.11
N ALA A 283 -16.63 16.01 0.43
CA ALA A 283 -15.34 16.06 -0.26
C ALA A 283 -15.48 15.77 -1.76
N CYS A 284 -16.41 14.90 -2.19
CA CYS A 284 -16.71 14.70 -3.61
C CYS A 284 -17.19 16.00 -4.29
N ALA A 285 -18.06 16.77 -3.63
CA ALA A 285 -18.54 18.04 -4.19
C ALA A 285 -17.41 19.08 -4.26
N ASP A 286 -16.54 19.12 -3.25
CA ASP A 286 -15.39 20.02 -3.20
C ASP A 286 -14.36 19.67 -4.28
N SER A 287 -14.11 18.36 -4.51
CA SER A 287 -13.25 17.87 -5.59
C SER A 287 -13.77 18.26 -6.98
N TYR A 288 -15.07 18.14 -7.25
CA TYR A 288 -15.63 18.67 -8.51
C TYR A 288 -15.50 20.19 -8.62
N THR A 289 -15.59 20.92 -7.52
CA THR A 289 -15.39 22.38 -7.52
C THR A 289 -13.93 22.71 -7.89
N ALA A 290 -12.97 21.99 -7.32
CA ALA A 290 -11.55 22.13 -7.63
C ALA A 290 -11.24 21.79 -9.10
N LEU A 291 -11.77 20.67 -9.60
CA LEU A 291 -11.64 20.27 -11.01
C LEU A 291 -12.27 21.32 -11.96
N ALA A 292 -13.44 21.86 -11.61
CA ALA A 292 -14.09 22.92 -12.40
C ALA A 292 -13.24 24.19 -12.46
N ALA A 293 -12.53 24.52 -11.38
CA ALA A 293 -11.60 25.65 -11.34
C ALA A 293 -10.37 25.40 -12.22
N ALA A 294 -9.79 24.17 -12.13
CA ALA A 294 -8.60 23.78 -12.87
C ALA A 294 -8.86 23.64 -14.39
N THR A 295 -10.06 23.19 -14.80
CA THR A 295 -10.38 22.87 -16.20
C THR A 295 -11.25 23.92 -16.91
N GLY A 296 -11.89 24.81 -16.18
CA GLY A 296 -12.88 25.74 -16.70
C GLY A 296 -14.23 25.10 -17.08
N GLN A 297 -14.41 23.79 -16.88
CA GLN A 297 -15.61 23.05 -17.34
C GLN A 297 -16.84 23.35 -16.48
N ARG A 298 -17.87 23.97 -17.10
CA ARG A 298 -19.15 24.30 -16.44
C ARG A 298 -19.92 23.08 -15.95
N SER A 299 -19.82 21.94 -16.66
CA SER A 299 -20.48 20.68 -16.29
C SER A 299 -20.04 20.18 -14.90
N MET A 300 -18.78 20.37 -14.53
CA MET A 300 -18.25 19.99 -13.21
C MET A 300 -18.84 20.84 -12.09
N ARG A 301 -19.11 22.15 -12.34
CA ARG A 301 -19.82 23.03 -11.37
C ARG A 301 -21.23 22.53 -11.09
N LEU A 302 -21.95 22.08 -12.12
CA LEU A 302 -23.28 21.52 -11.96
C LEU A 302 -23.24 20.22 -11.15
N ARG A 303 -22.27 19.32 -11.43
CA ARG A 303 -22.07 18.07 -10.67
C ARG A 303 -21.76 18.35 -9.20
N ALA A 304 -20.90 19.34 -8.91
CA ALA A 304 -20.62 19.80 -7.55
C ALA A 304 -21.88 20.27 -6.83
N ALA A 305 -22.72 21.09 -7.49
CA ALA A 305 -23.96 21.59 -6.92
C ALA A 305 -24.94 20.45 -6.60
N LEU A 306 -25.10 19.50 -7.49
CA LEU A 306 -25.97 18.33 -7.29
C LEU A 306 -25.50 17.45 -6.11
N LEU A 307 -24.18 17.22 -5.98
CA LEU A 307 -23.61 16.49 -4.83
C LEU A 307 -23.82 17.22 -3.50
N ARG A 308 -23.84 18.54 -3.49
CA ARG A 308 -24.17 19.32 -2.29
C ARG A 308 -25.62 19.15 -1.85
N ILE A 309 -26.54 18.91 -2.79
CA ILE A 309 -27.94 18.50 -2.48
C ILE A 309 -27.95 17.07 -1.92
N GLY A 310 -27.14 16.18 -2.50
CA GLY A 310 -26.93 14.81 -2.02
C GLY A 310 -26.70 13.81 -3.16
N LEU A 311 -26.13 12.66 -2.81
CA LEU A 311 -25.87 11.57 -3.75
C LEU A 311 -27.12 11.12 -4.56
N PRO A 312 -28.33 11.02 -3.97
CA PRO A 312 -29.53 10.65 -4.75
C PRO A 312 -29.84 11.67 -5.85
N ALA A 313 -29.69 12.96 -5.60
CA ALA A 313 -29.92 14.00 -6.61
C ALA A 313 -28.90 13.90 -7.76
N TYR A 314 -27.64 13.63 -7.43
CA TYR A 314 -26.59 13.41 -8.43
C TYR A 314 -26.85 12.14 -9.26
N GLN A 315 -27.25 11.04 -8.65
CA GLN A 315 -27.57 9.78 -9.34
C GLN A 315 -28.80 9.94 -10.28
N ALA A 316 -29.84 10.66 -9.84
CA ALA A 316 -31.00 10.96 -10.69
C ALA A 316 -30.58 11.76 -11.94
N PHE A 317 -29.68 12.73 -11.79
CA PHE A 317 -29.14 13.50 -12.92
C PHE A 317 -28.38 12.61 -13.93
N LEU A 318 -27.56 11.67 -13.45
CA LEU A 318 -26.83 10.77 -14.34
C LEU A 318 -27.77 9.87 -15.16
N LYS A 319 -28.83 9.33 -14.53
CA LYS A 319 -29.83 8.48 -15.21
C LYS A 319 -30.59 9.20 -16.34
N HIS A 320 -30.70 10.52 -16.31
CA HIS A 320 -31.34 11.30 -17.38
C HIS A 320 -30.39 11.73 -18.50
N LYS A 321 -29.09 11.41 -18.39
CA LYS A 321 -28.07 11.73 -19.40
C LYS A 321 -27.66 10.53 -20.26
N THR A 322 -28.03 9.32 -19.85
CA THR A 322 -27.93 8.07 -20.61
C THR A 322 -29.23 7.79 -21.33
#